data_2af73c944aad686a8f1568d09c9cecf1
#
_entry.id   2af73c944aad686a8f1568d09c9cecf1
#
_cell.length_a   1.000
_cell.length_b   1.000
_cell.length_c   1.000
_cell.angle_alpha   90.00
_cell.angle_beta   90.00
_cell.angle_gamma   90.00
#
_symmetry.space_group_name_H-M   'P 1'
#
loop_
_entity.id
_entity.type
_entity.pdbx_description
1 polymer ?
#
loop_
_entity_poly.entity_id
_entity_poly.type
_entity_poly.pdbx_seq_one_letter_code
_entity_poly.pdbx_strand_id
1 'polypeptide(L)'
;MTMSINRAYILLFALLCLVGCGGGEAPTPQPTAVLAFPGADGGGKYTTGGRGGVVVHVTTLSDERDKSTGQPIQGSLRKAVQMEGTRTVVFDVSGTINLNSQLDIASGNLTIAGQTAPGDGICIAGYPVVVKASNVIIRFLRFRMGDQNKVEGDALSINDRKNIIVDHCSFSWSTDECVSCYGNTDFTLQYCFITESLRKSVHVKGNHGYGGIWGGTNASFHHNLLAHHDSRNPRFDHSYVNNKCFGPVDYVNNVVYNWGGNSTYGGEGYDQARKINMINNYYKYGPATSKKTRLVDPTVSCSYCSDGHTLIPGKFWLAGNYMYGSTDVTNDNWKGSTVTTDAVKASARWTEGLTMLSSEQTAEQAYETVLSKAGCSLSRDVIDTRIVGEVREGKYTYNGSNGSTKGLIDSPSDVGGYPTLNAGTAPTDTDRDGMPDEWEDANGLDKYASADGKIYTLDKNYTNLEVYLNGLVQNLF
;
A
#
# COMPACT_ATOMS: atom_id res chain seq x y z
N MET A 1 -82.46 33.63 -53.61
CA MET A 1 -81.59 33.92 -52.46
C MET A 1 -81.63 32.71 -51.56
N THR A 2 -80.73 31.84 -51.75
CA THR A 2 -80.74 30.47 -51.23
C THR A 2 -79.90 30.37 -49.95
N MET A 3 -80.48 30.00 -48.84
CA MET A 3 -79.81 29.67 -47.59
C MET A 3 -79.39 28.19 -47.60
N SER A 4 -78.15 27.97 -47.42
CA SER A 4 -77.50 26.69 -47.25
C SER A 4 -77.42 26.28 -45.77
N ILE A 5 -77.99 25.13 -45.44
CA ILE A 5 -77.96 24.55 -44.08
C ILE A 5 -76.78 23.58 -43.99
N ASN A 6 -75.83 23.85 -43.20
CA ASN A 6 -74.73 22.95 -42.88
C ASN A 6 -75.07 22.04 -41.68
N ARG A 7 -75.11 20.74 -41.96
CA ARG A 7 -75.24 19.69 -40.94
C ARG A 7 -73.92 19.41 -40.28
N ALA A 8 -73.82 19.62 -38.95
CA ALA A 8 -72.67 19.20 -38.10
C ALA A 8 -72.85 17.72 -37.75
N TYR A 9 -71.86 16.91 -38.10
CA TYR A 9 -71.71 15.52 -37.60
C TYR A 9 -70.88 15.54 -36.30
N ILE A 10 -71.50 15.06 -35.22
CA ILE A 10 -70.84 14.80 -33.97
C ILE A 10 -70.23 13.40 -34.08
N LEU A 11 -68.92 13.32 -34.15
CA LEU A 11 -68.11 12.08 -34.00
C LEU A 11 -67.81 11.87 -32.54
N LEU A 12 -68.36 10.83 -31.96
CA LEU A 12 -68.09 10.37 -30.62
C LEU A 12 -66.77 9.55 -30.67
N PHE A 13 -65.67 10.10 -30.18
CA PHE A 13 -64.43 9.35 -30.00
C PHE A 13 -64.50 8.63 -28.66
N ALA A 14 -64.62 7.30 -28.70
CA ALA A 14 -64.37 6.45 -27.50
C ALA A 14 -62.88 6.33 -27.25
N LEU A 15 -62.44 6.93 -26.18
CA LEU A 15 -61.02 6.84 -25.70
C LEU A 15 -60.84 5.50 -24.97
N LEU A 16 -60.29 4.50 -25.65
CA LEU A 16 -59.82 3.26 -25.01
C LEU A 16 -58.52 3.56 -24.25
N CYS A 17 -58.58 3.64 -22.92
CA CYS A 17 -57.41 3.62 -22.07
C CYS A 17 -56.79 2.22 -22.07
N LEU A 18 -55.77 1.98 -22.89
CA LEU A 18 -54.86 0.86 -22.76
C LEU A 18 -53.93 1.14 -21.57
N VAL A 19 -54.20 0.54 -20.43
CA VAL A 19 -53.25 0.44 -19.32
C VAL A 19 -52.15 -0.53 -19.76
N GLY A 20 -51.08 -0.01 -20.33
CA GLY A 20 -49.85 -0.75 -20.56
C GLY A 20 -49.18 -1.03 -19.20
N CYS A 21 -49.26 -2.27 -18.71
CA CYS A 21 -48.35 -2.75 -17.70
C CYS A 21 -46.94 -2.73 -18.29
N GLY A 22 -46.21 -1.64 -18.08
CA GLY A 22 -44.78 -1.59 -18.29
C GLY A 22 -44.11 -2.49 -17.23
N GLY A 23 -43.79 -3.73 -17.62
CA GLY A 23 -42.85 -4.56 -16.87
C GLY A 23 -41.51 -3.85 -16.90
N GLY A 24 -41.20 -3.09 -15.84
CA GLY A 24 -39.84 -2.63 -15.60
C GLY A 24 -39.02 -3.88 -15.45
N GLU A 25 -38.13 -4.15 -16.39
CA GLU A 25 -37.04 -5.11 -16.16
C GLU A 25 -36.35 -4.70 -14.86
N ALA A 26 -36.28 -5.62 -13.90
CA ALA A 26 -35.50 -5.43 -12.70
C ALA A 26 -34.07 -5.07 -13.16
N PRO A 27 -33.45 -4.04 -12.58
CA PRO A 27 -32.07 -3.67 -12.96
C PRO A 27 -31.20 -4.93 -12.85
N THR A 28 -30.63 -5.33 -13.99
CA THR A 28 -29.65 -6.42 -14.03
C THR A 28 -28.58 -6.09 -12.96
N PRO A 29 -28.31 -7.01 -12.00
CA PRO A 29 -27.30 -6.78 -11.00
C PRO A 29 -26.01 -6.41 -11.74
N GLN A 30 -25.46 -5.23 -11.46
CA GLN A 30 -24.12 -4.88 -11.94
C GLN A 30 -23.18 -5.96 -11.41
N PRO A 31 -22.27 -6.50 -12.25
CA PRO A 31 -21.30 -7.47 -11.77
C PRO A 31 -20.60 -6.88 -10.55
N THR A 32 -20.66 -7.55 -9.41
CA THR A 32 -19.91 -7.13 -8.23
C THR A 32 -18.43 -7.11 -8.61
N ALA A 33 -17.80 -5.94 -8.46
CA ALA A 33 -16.39 -5.80 -8.81
C ALA A 33 -15.57 -6.82 -8.01
N VAL A 34 -14.74 -7.59 -8.70
CA VAL A 34 -13.92 -8.65 -8.10
C VAL A 34 -12.74 -8.03 -7.35
N LEU A 35 -12.51 -8.47 -6.12
CA LEU A 35 -11.36 -8.04 -5.32
C LEU A 35 -10.04 -8.39 -6.03
N ALA A 36 -9.00 -7.62 -5.74
CA ALA A 36 -7.63 -7.90 -6.21
C ALA A 36 -7.18 -9.32 -5.82
N PHE A 37 -7.51 -9.72 -4.59
CA PHE A 37 -7.31 -11.05 -4.02
C PHE A 37 -8.18 -11.16 -2.75
N PRO A 38 -8.46 -12.34 -2.20
CA PRO A 38 -9.10 -12.50 -0.90
C PRO A 38 -8.31 -11.74 0.18
N GLY A 39 -9.00 -10.92 0.98
CA GLY A 39 -8.36 -10.05 1.98
C GLY A 39 -7.89 -8.68 1.47
N ALA A 40 -8.00 -8.37 0.18
CA ALA A 40 -7.82 -7.02 -0.31
C ALA A 40 -8.91 -6.08 0.21
N ASP A 41 -8.53 -4.94 0.82
CA ASP A 41 -9.48 -4.00 1.37
C ASP A 41 -9.10 -2.53 1.10
N GLY A 42 -9.99 -1.60 1.45
CA GLY A 42 -9.78 -0.18 1.24
C GLY A 42 -9.87 0.28 -0.22
N GLY A 43 -9.32 1.45 -0.51
CA GLY A 43 -9.46 2.13 -1.81
C GLY A 43 -8.96 1.33 -3.00
N GLY A 44 -7.83 0.61 -2.84
CA GLY A 44 -7.20 -0.18 -3.89
C GLY A 44 -7.76 -1.59 -4.08
N LYS A 45 -8.77 -2.02 -3.32
CA LYS A 45 -9.22 -3.41 -3.28
C LYS A 45 -9.73 -4.00 -4.59
N TYR A 46 -10.06 -3.18 -5.56
CA TYR A 46 -10.52 -3.63 -6.89
C TYR A 46 -9.43 -3.54 -7.97
N THR A 47 -8.18 -3.32 -7.58
CA THR A 47 -7.05 -3.34 -8.50
C THR A 47 -6.96 -4.70 -9.20
N THR A 48 -6.93 -4.71 -10.53
CA THR A 48 -6.88 -5.95 -11.31
C THR A 48 -5.46 -6.46 -11.56
N GLY A 49 -4.49 -5.56 -11.50
CA GLY A 49 -3.09 -5.91 -11.73
C GLY A 49 -2.87 -6.67 -13.03
N GLY A 50 -2.20 -7.81 -12.93
CA GLY A 50 -1.86 -8.69 -14.06
C GLY A 50 -2.90 -9.75 -14.41
N ARG A 51 -4.13 -9.68 -13.88
CA ARG A 51 -5.19 -10.69 -14.08
C ARG A 51 -5.39 -11.06 -15.54
N GLY A 52 -5.31 -12.35 -15.86
CA GLY A 52 -5.50 -12.89 -17.22
C GLY A 52 -4.38 -12.57 -18.21
N GLY A 53 -3.30 -11.92 -17.75
CA GLY A 53 -2.13 -11.58 -18.56
C GLY A 53 -1.16 -12.73 -18.77
N VAL A 54 0.02 -12.40 -19.30
CA VAL A 54 1.12 -13.37 -19.44
C VAL A 54 1.83 -13.54 -18.09
N VAL A 55 2.41 -14.71 -17.86
CA VAL A 55 3.27 -14.98 -16.71
C VAL A 55 4.73 -14.71 -17.09
N VAL A 56 5.45 -14.05 -16.19
CA VAL A 56 6.85 -13.71 -16.38
C VAL A 56 7.65 -14.21 -15.19
N HIS A 57 8.55 -15.16 -15.43
CA HIS A 57 9.37 -15.78 -14.40
C HIS A 57 10.64 -14.99 -14.15
N VAL A 58 10.89 -14.66 -12.88
CA VAL A 58 12.19 -14.16 -12.42
C VAL A 58 13.04 -15.36 -12.03
N THR A 59 14.04 -15.65 -12.84
CA THR A 59 14.89 -16.84 -12.73
C THR A 59 16.32 -16.52 -12.28
N THR A 60 16.64 -15.24 -12.05
CA THR A 60 17.95 -14.81 -11.54
C THR A 60 17.82 -13.64 -10.58
N LEU A 61 18.70 -13.59 -9.59
CA LEU A 61 18.86 -12.46 -8.67
C LEU A 61 19.69 -11.32 -9.25
N SER A 62 20.29 -11.50 -10.43
CA SER A 62 21.13 -10.51 -11.07
C SER A 62 20.31 -9.36 -11.65
N ASP A 63 20.77 -8.12 -11.44
CA ASP A 63 20.25 -6.89 -12.04
C ASP A 63 21.16 -6.38 -13.17
N GLU A 64 21.98 -7.25 -13.74
CA GLU A 64 22.90 -6.92 -14.83
C GLU A 64 22.17 -6.57 -16.13
N ARG A 65 22.90 -5.88 -17.00
CA ARG A 65 22.46 -5.60 -18.36
C ARG A 65 23.30 -6.39 -19.36
N ASP A 66 22.68 -6.86 -20.40
CA ASP A 66 23.38 -7.46 -21.53
C ASP A 66 24.37 -6.45 -22.14
N LYS A 67 25.63 -6.83 -22.20
CA LYS A 67 26.73 -5.93 -22.61
C LYS A 67 26.65 -5.49 -24.10
N SER A 68 25.97 -6.25 -24.92
CA SER A 68 25.85 -5.95 -26.34
C SER A 68 24.65 -5.04 -26.64
N THR A 69 23.56 -5.18 -25.91
CA THR A 69 22.31 -4.47 -26.18
C THR A 69 22.02 -3.36 -25.14
N GLY A 70 22.66 -3.39 -23.96
CA GLY A 70 22.37 -2.51 -22.84
C GLY A 70 21.02 -2.78 -22.17
N GLN A 71 20.28 -3.81 -22.63
CA GLN A 71 18.99 -4.17 -22.11
C GLN A 71 19.12 -5.02 -20.82
N PRO A 72 18.13 -4.98 -19.90
CA PRO A 72 18.10 -5.91 -18.79
C PRO A 72 18.18 -7.36 -19.26
N ILE A 73 18.97 -8.18 -18.57
CA ILE A 73 19.12 -9.60 -18.90
C ILE A 73 17.80 -10.36 -18.75
N GLN A 74 17.64 -11.41 -19.54
CA GLN A 74 16.48 -12.29 -19.47
C GLN A 74 16.38 -12.94 -18.07
N GLY A 75 15.16 -13.07 -17.54
CA GLY A 75 14.90 -13.64 -16.23
C GLY A 75 15.17 -12.72 -15.05
N SER A 76 15.65 -11.47 -15.27
CA SER A 76 15.81 -10.50 -14.18
C SER A 76 14.47 -9.82 -13.81
N LEU A 77 14.36 -9.40 -12.55
CA LEU A 77 13.21 -8.60 -12.08
C LEU A 77 13.05 -7.32 -12.92
N ARG A 78 14.16 -6.63 -13.21
CA ARG A 78 14.15 -5.40 -14.02
C ARG A 78 13.53 -5.64 -15.40
N LYS A 79 13.88 -6.75 -16.05
CA LYS A 79 13.29 -7.12 -17.35
C LYS A 79 11.79 -7.35 -17.21
N ALA A 80 11.36 -8.09 -16.19
CA ALA A 80 9.96 -8.44 -15.95
C ALA A 80 9.07 -7.21 -15.70
N VAL A 81 9.53 -6.26 -14.87
CA VAL A 81 8.74 -5.06 -14.55
C VAL A 81 8.73 -4.00 -15.64
N GLN A 82 9.73 -4.02 -16.55
CA GLN A 82 9.81 -3.10 -17.69
C GLN A 82 9.05 -3.59 -18.92
N MET A 83 8.62 -4.85 -18.95
CA MET A 83 7.78 -5.36 -20.04
C MET A 83 6.46 -4.58 -20.11
N GLU A 84 5.93 -4.43 -21.32
CA GLU A 84 4.60 -3.86 -21.54
C GLU A 84 3.53 -4.95 -21.54
N GLY A 85 2.28 -4.54 -21.41
CA GLY A 85 1.10 -5.42 -21.41
C GLY A 85 0.76 -5.98 -20.03
N THR A 86 -0.39 -6.65 -19.99
CA THR A 86 -0.93 -7.28 -18.76
C THR A 86 -0.08 -8.50 -18.40
N ARG A 87 0.44 -8.54 -17.14
CA ARG A 87 1.35 -9.60 -16.73
C ARG A 87 1.39 -9.83 -15.22
N THR A 88 1.63 -11.07 -14.85
CA THR A 88 1.95 -11.48 -13.49
C THR A 88 3.40 -11.93 -13.43
N VAL A 89 4.17 -11.35 -12.51
CA VAL A 89 5.57 -11.71 -12.24
C VAL A 89 5.62 -12.69 -11.10
N VAL A 90 6.21 -13.86 -11.35
CA VAL A 90 6.46 -14.94 -10.39
C VAL A 90 7.95 -15.17 -10.23
N PHE A 91 8.37 -15.79 -9.12
CA PHE A 91 9.79 -15.98 -8.80
C PHE A 91 10.14 -17.46 -8.70
N ASP A 92 11.12 -17.90 -9.50
CA ASP A 92 11.71 -19.22 -9.43
C ASP A 92 12.98 -19.24 -8.55
N VAL A 93 13.34 -18.10 -7.99
CA VAL A 93 14.53 -17.90 -7.15
C VAL A 93 14.15 -17.19 -5.87
N SER A 94 15.00 -17.33 -4.84
CA SER A 94 14.93 -16.57 -3.59
C SER A 94 16.28 -16.00 -3.21
N GLY A 95 16.28 -14.88 -2.51
CA GLY A 95 17.50 -14.17 -2.12
C GLY A 95 17.41 -12.68 -2.30
N THR A 96 18.57 -12.00 -2.25
CA THR A 96 18.66 -10.55 -2.39
C THR A 96 19.04 -10.16 -3.82
N ILE A 97 18.17 -9.38 -4.47
CA ILE A 97 18.42 -8.72 -5.74
C ILE A 97 19.10 -7.38 -5.44
N ASN A 98 20.39 -7.29 -5.67
CA ASN A 98 21.14 -6.04 -5.55
C ASN A 98 20.98 -5.23 -6.83
N LEU A 99 20.22 -4.15 -6.76
CA LEU A 99 19.99 -3.27 -7.89
C LEU A 99 21.29 -2.52 -8.27
N ASN A 100 21.53 -2.34 -9.56
CA ASN A 100 22.63 -1.55 -10.10
C ASN A 100 22.24 -0.09 -10.40
N SER A 101 20.96 0.22 -10.33
CA SER A 101 20.38 1.55 -10.48
C SER A 101 18.93 1.54 -10.00
N GLN A 102 18.32 2.73 -9.83
CA GLN A 102 16.88 2.85 -9.54
C GLN A 102 16.04 1.91 -10.41
N LEU A 103 15.09 1.22 -9.79
CA LEU A 103 14.16 0.34 -10.49
C LEU A 103 12.83 1.06 -10.73
N ASP A 104 12.59 1.45 -11.97
CA ASP A 104 11.34 2.04 -12.39
C ASP A 104 10.35 0.95 -12.86
N ILE A 105 9.18 0.91 -12.21
CA ILE A 105 8.03 0.13 -12.66
C ILE A 105 7.19 1.05 -13.55
N ALA A 106 7.54 1.11 -14.84
CA ALA A 106 7.01 2.10 -15.77
C ALA A 106 5.75 1.64 -16.53
N SER A 107 5.46 0.33 -16.52
CA SER A 107 4.32 -0.26 -17.24
C SER A 107 3.34 -0.90 -16.26
N GLY A 108 2.08 -0.52 -16.35
CA GLY A 108 0.99 -0.98 -15.47
C GLY A 108 0.39 -2.34 -15.88
N ASN A 109 -0.81 -2.60 -15.37
CA ASN A 109 -1.49 -3.90 -15.50
C ASN A 109 -0.57 -5.04 -15.04
N LEU A 110 -0.02 -4.88 -13.84
CA LEU A 110 1.06 -5.70 -13.31
C LEU A 110 0.71 -6.25 -11.93
N THR A 111 0.92 -7.54 -11.74
CA THR A 111 1.01 -8.17 -10.41
C THR A 111 2.43 -8.66 -10.19
N ILE A 112 3.04 -8.30 -9.05
CA ILE A 112 4.32 -8.87 -8.59
C ILE A 112 4.01 -9.76 -7.39
N ALA A 113 4.05 -11.07 -7.63
CA ALA A 113 3.64 -12.10 -6.70
C ALA A 113 4.85 -12.65 -5.93
N GLY A 114 5.38 -11.89 -4.97
CA GLY A 114 6.53 -12.30 -4.15
C GLY A 114 6.32 -13.59 -3.35
N GLN A 115 5.07 -13.96 -3.08
CA GLN A 115 4.70 -15.21 -2.38
C GLN A 115 5.05 -16.48 -3.17
N THR A 116 5.36 -16.38 -4.46
CA THR A 116 5.79 -17.53 -5.27
C THR A 116 7.27 -17.87 -5.07
N ALA A 117 8.06 -16.92 -4.55
CA ALA A 117 9.48 -17.15 -4.36
C ALA A 117 9.73 -18.32 -3.38
N PRO A 118 10.58 -19.27 -3.75
CA PRO A 118 10.90 -20.39 -2.87
C PRO A 118 11.70 -19.92 -1.62
N GLY A 119 11.86 -20.80 -0.64
CA GLY A 119 12.67 -20.51 0.55
C GLY A 119 12.21 -19.28 1.33
N ASP A 120 13.14 -18.36 1.61
CA ASP A 120 12.86 -17.17 2.42
C ASP A 120 12.33 -15.98 1.60
N GLY A 121 12.05 -16.15 0.31
CA GLY A 121 11.48 -15.09 -0.54
C GLY A 121 12.52 -14.11 -1.08
N ILE A 122 12.07 -12.93 -1.48
CA ILE A 122 12.88 -11.92 -2.20
C ILE A 122 13.10 -10.67 -1.34
N CYS A 123 14.33 -10.18 -1.38
CA CYS A 123 14.73 -8.84 -0.93
C CYS A 123 15.25 -8.02 -2.10
N ILE A 124 14.78 -6.79 -2.29
CA ILE A 124 15.26 -5.83 -3.27
C ILE A 124 16.11 -4.79 -2.52
N ALA A 125 17.36 -4.60 -2.93
CA ALA A 125 18.36 -3.83 -2.21
C ALA A 125 19.13 -2.87 -3.13
N GLY A 126 19.78 -1.87 -2.54
CA GLY A 126 20.83 -1.06 -3.18
C GLY A 126 20.37 0.26 -3.75
N TYR A 127 19.18 0.35 -4.32
CA TYR A 127 18.64 1.56 -4.94
C TYR A 127 17.14 1.70 -4.71
N PRO A 128 16.57 2.91 -4.89
CA PRO A 128 15.13 3.15 -4.83
C PRO A 128 14.34 2.33 -5.83
N VAL A 129 13.10 1.98 -5.45
CA VAL A 129 12.09 1.43 -6.36
C VAL A 129 10.97 2.46 -6.53
N VAL A 130 10.62 2.78 -7.78
CA VAL A 130 9.63 3.82 -8.10
C VAL A 130 8.54 3.25 -9.00
N VAL A 131 7.29 3.27 -8.52
CA VAL A 131 6.13 2.88 -9.32
C VAL A 131 5.65 4.09 -10.12
N LYS A 132 5.84 4.05 -11.42
CA LYS A 132 5.46 5.11 -12.38
C LYS A 132 4.21 4.77 -13.19
N ALA A 133 3.55 3.65 -12.88
CA ALA A 133 2.41 3.13 -13.62
C ALA A 133 1.21 2.90 -12.70
N SER A 134 0.02 2.80 -13.28
CA SER A 134 -1.24 2.50 -12.61
C SER A 134 -1.66 1.04 -12.81
N ASN A 135 -2.60 0.57 -12.00
CA ASN A 135 -3.08 -0.80 -11.97
C ASN A 135 -1.98 -1.81 -11.64
N VAL A 136 -1.44 -1.68 -10.41
CA VAL A 136 -0.31 -2.48 -9.93
C VAL A 136 -0.64 -3.13 -8.58
N ILE A 137 -0.35 -4.42 -8.47
CA ILE A 137 -0.42 -5.22 -7.23
C ILE A 137 1.00 -5.64 -6.87
N ILE A 138 1.43 -5.37 -5.64
CA ILE A 138 2.74 -5.78 -5.11
C ILE A 138 2.52 -6.54 -3.80
N ARG A 139 3.00 -7.79 -3.70
CA ARG A 139 2.78 -8.63 -2.52
C ARG A 139 4.03 -9.39 -2.09
N PHE A 140 4.22 -9.53 -0.78
CA PHE A 140 5.23 -10.40 -0.14
C PHE A 140 6.67 -10.16 -0.61
N LEU A 141 7.09 -8.90 -0.68
CA LEU A 141 8.47 -8.51 -1.01
C LEU A 141 9.10 -7.70 0.13
N ARG A 142 10.42 -7.78 0.22
CA ARG A 142 11.21 -6.88 1.06
C ARG A 142 11.89 -5.84 0.20
N PHE A 143 11.82 -4.57 0.61
CA PHE A 143 12.51 -3.44 0.01
C PHE A 143 13.45 -2.86 1.06
N ARG A 144 14.72 -3.25 1.02
CA ARG A 144 15.75 -2.81 1.95
C ARG A 144 16.81 -2.04 1.16
N MET A 145 16.57 -0.73 0.98
CA MET A 145 17.39 0.08 0.09
C MET A 145 18.86 0.10 0.51
N GLY A 146 19.16 0.45 1.76
CA GLY A 146 20.52 0.59 2.26
C GLY A 146 21.25 1.84 1.77
N ASP A 147 22.48 2.03 2.26
CA ASP A 147 23.31 3.22 2.01
C ASP A 147 24.60 2.94 1.23
N GLN A 148 24.80 1.69 0.79
CA GLN A 148 26.06 1.26 0.16
C GLN A 148 26.38 2.02 -1.13
N ASN A 149 25.36 2.45 -1.88
CA ASN A 149 25.54 3.17 -3.14
C ASN A 149 25.56 4.70 -2.97
N LYS A 150 25.47 5.21 -1.74
CA LYS A 150 25.45 6.64 -1.40
C LYS A 150 24.40 7.44 -2.16
N VAL A 151 23.24 6.85 -2.40
CA VAL A 151 22.09 7.45 -3.09
C VAL A 151 21.04 7.86 -2.06
N GLU A 152 20.52 9.08 -2.21
CA GLU A 152 19.38 9.57 -1.45
C GLU A 152 18.09 9.04 -2.09
N GLY A 153 17.17 8.50 -1.29
CA GLY A 153 15.88 8.05 -1.81
C GLY A 153 15.05 7.21 -0.85
N ASP A 154 13.84 6.94 -1.32
CA ASP A 154 12.87 6.09 -0.67
C ASP A 154 13.11 4.61 -1.01
N ALA A 155 12.77 3.72 -0.08
CA ALA A 155 12.80 2.30 -0.44
C ALA A 155 11.72 1.96 -1.47
N LEU A 156 10.53 2.59 -1.35
CA LEU A 156 9.46 2.54 -2.38
C LEU A 156 8.76 3.90 -2.48
N SER A 157 8.61 4.41 -3.71
CA SER A 157 7.81 5.59 -4.01
C SER A 157 6.69 5.27 -4.99
N ILE A 158 5.46 5.71 -4.68
CA ILE A 158 4.27 5.57 -5.53
C ILE A 158 3.49 6.87 -5.50
N ASN A 159 3.63 7.70 -6.53
CA ASN A 159 3.05 9.04 -6.53
C ASN A 159 2.22 9.29 -7.80
N ASP A 160 1.04 9.91 -7.64
CA ASP A 160 0.14 10.32 -8.73
C ASP A 160 -0.33 9.14 -9.61
N ARG A 161 -0.65 7.98 -9.00
CA ARG A 161 -1.10 6.76 -9.71
C ARG A 161 -2.51 6.37 -9.29
N LYS A 162 -3.09 5.38 -9.99
CA LYS A 162 -4.45 4.87 -9.74
C LYS A 162 -4.45 3.35 -9.63
N ASN A 163 -5.42 2.82 -8.86
CA ASN A 163 -5.63 1.39 -8.74
C ASN A 163 -4.34 0.68 -8.31
N ILE A 164 -3.91 0.93 -7.09
CA ILE A 164 -2.70 0.33 -6.52
C ILE A 164 -3.05 -0.38 -5.21
N ILE A 165 -2.54 -1.58 -5.03
CA ILE A 165 -2.52 -2.24 -3.73
C ILE A 165 -1.15 -2.84 -3.45
N VAL A 166 -0.61 -2.52 -2.28
CA VAL A 166 0.64 -3.07 -1.73
C VAL A 166 0.30 -3.82 -0.45
N ASP A 167 0.68 -5.08 -0.39
CA ASP A 167 0.20 -6.01 0.63
C ASP A 167 1.33 -6.90 1.17
N HIS A 168 1.42 -7.03 2.50
CA HIS A 168 2.39 -7.89 3.19
C HIS A 168 3.85 -7.70 2.74
N CYS A 169 4.26 -6.44 2.56
CA CYS A 169 5.65 -6.10 2.23
C CYS A 169 6.39 -5.54 3.45
N SER A 170 7.73 -5.66 3.45
CA SER A 170 8.60 -5.05 4.46
C SER A 170 9.51 -4.01 3.81
N PHE A 171 9.50 -2.80 4.34
CA PHE A 171 10.29 -1.66 3.86
C PHE A 171 11.24 -1.18 4.96
N SER A 172 12.52 -0.98 4.64
CA SER A 172 13.49 -0.46 5.60
C SER A 172 14.74 0.10 4.94
N TRP A 173 15.54 0.78 5.77
CA TRP A 173 16.87 1.27 5.43
C TRP A 173 16.91 2.26 4.28
N SER A 174 15.84 3.03 4.13
CA SER A 174 15.83 4.19 3.24
C SER A 174 16.73 5.28 3.76
N THR A 175 17.22 6.10 2.85
CA THR A 175 18.02 7.29 3.18
C THR A 175 17.20 8.58 3.14
N ASP A 176 15.94 8.49 2.71
CA ASP A 176 14.86 9.48 2.81
C ASP A 176 13.66 8.81 3.51
N GLU A 177 12.49 8.64 2.90
CA GLU A 177 11.38 7.89 3.46
C GLU A 177 11.47 6.38 3.16
N CYS A 178 10.96 5.55 4.08
CA CYS A 178 10.82 4.13 3.75
C CYS A 178 9.76 3.90 2.66
N VAL A 179 8.59 4.56 2.78
CA VAL A 179 7.52 4.42 1.78
C VAL A 179 6.80 5.76 1.60
N SER A 180 6.90 6.36 0.42
CA SER A 180 6.12 7.55 0.04
C SER A 180 5.00 7.19 -0.92
N CYS A 181 3.74 7.42 -0.49
CA CYS A 181 2.54 7.12 -1.25
C CYS A 181 1.58 8.31 -1.16
N TYR A 182 1.62 9.21 -2.15
CA TYR A 182 0.78 10.41 -2.14
C TYR A 182 0.29 10.79 -3.54
N GLY A 183 -0.78 11.57 -3.60
CA GLY A 183 -1.40 11.94 -4.87
C GLY A 183 -2.09 10.77 -5.60
N ASN A 184 -2.15 9.59 -5.00
CA ASN A 184 -2.74 8.41 -5.60
C ASN A 184 -4.28 8.43 -5.48
N THR A 185 -4.95 7.72 -6.39
CA THR A 185 -6.39 7.50 -6.35
C THR A 185 -6.67 6.00 -6.33
N ASP A 186 -7.64 5.55 -5.54
CA ASP A 186 -7.98 4.14 -5.38
C ASP A 186 -6.73 3.33 -4.94
N PHE A 187 -6.22 3.70 -3.77
CA PHE A 187 -4.95 3.21 -3.25
C PHE A 187 -5.11 2.46 -1.93
N THR A 188 -4.34 1.38 -1.77
CA THR A 188 -4.21 0.69 -0.47
C THR A 188 -2.76 0.30 -0.20
N LEU A 189 -2.29 0.59 1.03
CA LEU A 189 -1.10 0.03 1.66
C LEU A 189 -1.56 -0.73 2.90
N GLN A 190 -1.50 -2.06 2.87
CA GLN A 190 -2.02 -2.89 3.95
C GLN A 190 -1.02 -3.94 4.43
N TYR A 191 -1.08 -4.26 5.72
CA TYR A 191 -0.29 -5.31 6.36
C TYR A 191 1.21 -5.22 6.04
N CYS A 192 1.78 -4.02 6.01
CA CYS A 192 3.18 -3.79 5.70
C CYS A 192 3.99 -3.40 6.94
N PHE A 193 5.28 -3.73 6.93
CA PHE A 193 6.26 -3.17 7.84
C PHE A 193 6.99 -2.01 7.19
N ILE A 194 7.04 -0.88 7.88
CA ILE A 194 7.78 0.33 7.50
C ILE A 194 8.69 0.62 8.69
N THR A 195 9.99 0.28 8.58
CA THR A 195 10.82 0.21 9.76
C THR A 195 12.25 0.68 9.50
N GLU A 196 12.90 1.23 10.52
CA GLU A 196 14.34 1.52 10.52
C GLU A 196 14.85 2.33 9.32
N SER A 197 14.28 3.49 9.05
CA SER A 197 14.89 4.47 8.15
C SER A 197 16.24 4.95 8.71
N LEU A 198 17.23 5.17 7.83
CA LEU A 198 18.60 5.53 8.20
C LEU A 198 18.68 7.02 8.56
N ARG A 199 18.97 7.34 9.82
CA ARG A 199 18.83 8.71 10.34
C ARG A 199 19.99 9.64 9.99
N LYS A 200 21.22 9.24 10.30
CA LYS A 200 22.45 10.00 9.99
C LYS A 200 23.25 9.30 8.91
N SER A 201 22.64 9.15 7.75
CA SER A 201 23.22 8.48 6.60
C SER A 201 23.66 9.47 5.52
N VAL A 202 23.32 9.23 4.28
CA VAL A 202 23.83 9.96 3.10
C VAL A 202 22.99 11.16 2.68
N HIS A 203 21.85 11.41 3.32
CA HIS A 203 20.93 12.48 2.92
C HIS A 203 21.59 13.86 3.04
N VAL A 204 21.52 14.67 1.96
CA VAL A 204 22.21 15.97 1.87
C VAL A 204 21.75 17.00 2.90
N LYS A 205 20.52 16.88 3.41
CA LYS A 205 19.99 17.75 4.48
C LYS A 205 20.45 17.34 5.89
N GLY A 206 21.29 16.33 6.02
CA GLY A 206 21.75 15.81 7.32
C GLY A 206 20.79 14.76 7.90
N ASN A 207 20.44 14.89 9.19
CA ASN A 207 19.57 13.90 9.85
C ASN A 207 18.22 13.75 9.13
N HIS A 208 17.89 12.53 8.67
CA HIS A 208 16.71 12.26 7.83
C HIS A 208 16.14 10.88 8.06
N GLY A 209 15.88 10.31 9.05
CA GLY A 209 15.30 8.97 9.26
C GLY A 209 13.78 9.00 9.31
N TYR A 210 13.11 8.78 8.19
CA TYR A 210 11.68 9.03 8.04
C TYR A 210 10.87 7.81 7.61
N GLY A 211 9.63 7.69 8.14
CA GLY A 211 8.71 6.61 7.79
C GLY A 211 8.11 6.79 6.40
N GLY A 212 7.30 7.83 6.20
CA GLY A 212 6.69 8.05 4.89
C GLY A 212 5.82 9.29 4.79
N ILE A 213 5.60 9.75 3.55
CA ILE A 213 4.57 10.74 3.20
C ILE A 213 3.40 10.00 2.58
N TRP A 214 2.22 10.10 3.20
CA TRP A 214 1.01 9.35 2.83
C TRP A 214 -0.16 10.27 2.55
N GLY A 215 -0.88 10.00 1.47
CA GLY A 215 -2.04 10.79 1.09
C GLY A 215 -2.68 10.27 -0.19
N GLY A 216 -3.67 11.01 -0.71
CA GLY A 216 -4.37 10.64 -1.95
C GLY A 216 -5.86 10.92 -1.90
N THR A 217 -6.62 10.27 -2.79
CA THR A 217 -8.08 10.26 -2.84
C THR A 217 -8.56 8.82 -2.86
N ASN A 218 -9.53 8.48 -2.02
CA ASN A 218 -9.92 7.09 -1.79
C ASN A 218 -8.69 6.23 -1.46
N ALA A 219 -7.89 6.70 -0.48
CA ALA A 219 -6.62 6.11 -0.12
C ALA A 219 -6.69 5.51 1.29
N SER A 220 -6.35 4.24 1.40
CA SER A 220 -6.40 3.47 2.66
C SER A 220 -5.02 2.99 3.07
N PHE A 221 -4.67 3.25 4.32
CA PHE A 221 -3.44 2.82 4.97
C PHE A 221 -3.83 2.07 6.24
N HIS A 222 -3.77 0.74 6.22
CA HIS A 222 -4.28 -0.03 7.36
C HIS A 222 -3.44 -1.26 7.71
N HIS A 223 -3.48 -1.61 8.98
CA HIS A 223 -2.76 -2.75 9.53
C HIS A 223 -1.25 -2.73 9.25
N ASN A 224 -0.65 -1.55 9.19
CA ASN A 224 0.79 -1.39 8.99
C ASN A 224 1.52 -1.16 10.31
N LEU A 225 2.79 -1.55 10.39
CA LEU A 225 3.72 -1.20 11.46
C LEU A 225 4.66 -0.09 10.98
N LEU A 226 4.68 1.05 11.67
CA LEU A 226 5.72 2.07 11.53
C LEU A 226 6.59 2.02 12.79
N ALA A 227 7.88 1.70 12.66
CA ALA A 227 8.76 1.56 13.83
C ALA A 227 10.18 2.10 13.59
N HIS A 228 10.73 2.74 14.63
CA HIS A 228 12.12 3.23 14.63
C HIS A 228 12.41 4.30 13.57
N HIS A 229 11.52 5.28 13.43
CA HIS A 229 11.71 6.46 12.60
C HIS A 229 11.82 7.72 13.45
N ASP A 230 12.72 8.63 13.08
CA ASP A 230 12.82 9.91 13.78
C ASP A 230 11.58 10.78 13.56
N SER A 231 10.99 10.70 12.36
CA SER A 231 9.83 11.50 11.95
C SER A 231 8.99 10.81 10.87
N ARG A 232 7.89 11.42 10.46
CA ARG A 232 6.96 10.97 9.40
C ARG A 232 6.37 9.58 9.67
N ASN A 233 5.62 9.47 10.81
CA ASN A 233 4.98 8.22 11.24
C ASN A 233 3.42 8.24 11.13
N PRO A 234 2.81 8.47 9.95
CA PRO A 234 3.39 9.10 8.76
C PRO A 234 3.37 10.65 8.83
N ARG A 235 3.89 11.33 7.82
CA ARG A 235 3.44 12.67 7.44
C ARG A 235 2.28 12.51 6.47
N PHE A 236 1.13 13.08 6.79
CA PHE A 236 0.07 13.21 5.80
C PHE A 236 0.45 14.29 4.81
N ASP A 237 0.28 13.94 3.59
CA ASP A 237 0.46 14.74 2.38
C ASP A 237 0.93 16.19 2.63
N HIS A 238 1.65 16.79 1.74
CA HIS A 238 2.07 18.17 1.95
C HIS A 238 1.77 19.05 0.76
N SER A 239 1.82 20.35 1.02
CA SER A 239 1.41 21.42 0.12
C SER A 239 2.15 21.47 -1.22
N TYR A 240 3.38 20.98 -1.30
CA TYR A 240 4.13 20.97 -2.56
C TYR A 240 3.68 19.91 -3.56
N VAL A 241 2.95 18.91 -3.08
CA VAL A 241 2.67 17.73 -3.84
C VAL A 241 1.22 17.72 -4.20
N ASN A 242 0.95 18.06 -5.43
CA ASN A 242 -0.32 17.85 -6.09
C ASN A 242 -1.58 18.44 -5.43
N ASN A 243 -2.00 19.61 -5.88
CA ASN A 243 -3.28 20.25 -5.55
C ASN A 243 -4.53 19.47 -6.04
N LYS A 244 -4.40 18.18 -6.40
CA LYS A 244 -5.50 17.43 -7.00
C LYS A 244 -6.10 16.37 -6.08
N CYS A 245 -5.39 15.98 -5.03
CA CYS A 245 -5.82 14.90 -4.12
C CYS A 245 -6.03 15.44 -2.70
N PHE A 246 -7.27 15.66 -2.32
CA PHE A 246 -7.64 16.22 -1.01
C PHE A 246 -8.24 15.20 -0.05
N GLY A 247 -8.01 13.90 -0.29
CA GLY A 247 -8.65 12.82 0.45
C GLY A 247 -10.01 12.43 -0.17
N PRO A 248 -10.81 11.61 0.54
CA PRO A 248 -10.55 11.14 1.89
C PRO A 248 -9.42 10.12 1.97
N VAL A 249 -8.69 10.19 3.10
CA VAL A 249 -7.67 9.23 3.49
C VAL A 249 -8.14 8.49 4.74
N ASP A 250 -8.10 7.16 4.70
CA ASP A 250 -8.32 6.30 5.88
C ASP A 250 -6.98 5.79 6.41
N TYR A 251 -6.63 6.20 7.63
CA TYR A 251 -5.50 5.71 8.41
C TYR A 251 -6.05 4.91 9.59
N VAL A 252 -6.14 3.57 9.44
CA VAL A 252 -6.94 2.71 10.31
C VAL A 252 -6.14 1.50 10.79
N ASN A 253 -6.23 1.15 12.06
CA ASN A 253 -5.64 -0.08 12.61
C ASN A 253 -4.12 -0.23 12.39
N ASN A 254 -3.37 0.88 12.28
CA ASN A 254 -1.92 0.84 12.21
C ASN A 254 -1.28 0.84 13.60
N VAL A 255 -0.05 0.37 13.67
CA VAL A 255 0.78 0.40 14.88
C VAL A 255 1.95 1.36 14.65
N VAL A 256 2.15 2.30 15.57
CA VAL A 256 3.27 3.24 15.55
C VAL A 256 4.12 3.03 16.80
N TYR A 257 5.39 2.71 16.62
CA TYR A 257 6.32 2.43 17.70
C TYR A 257 7.61 3.24 17.62
N ASN A 258 8.12 3.67 18.77
CA ASN A 258 9.44 4.28 18.96
C ASN A 258 9.76 5.41 17.96
N TRP A 259 8.82 6.32 17.72
CA TRP A 259 9.09 7.55 16.98
C TRP A 259 10.05 8.45 17.76
N GLY A 260 10.94 9.17 17.07
CA GLY A 260 11.86 10.11 17.68
C GLY A 260 11.24 11.47 17.95
N GLY A 261 11.46 12.42 17.07
CA GLY A 261 10.96 13.79 17.18
C GLY A 261 9.46 13.94 16.87
N ASN A 262 8.96 13.22 15.86
CA ASN A 262 7.59 13.36 15.39
C ASN A 262 6.86 12.02 15.23
N SER A 263 5.66 11.94 15.83
CA SER A 263 4.65 10.93 15.53
C SER A 263 4.00 11.24 14.16
N THR A 264 2.69 11.08 14.04
CA THR A 264 1.92 11.50 12.86
C THR A 264 1.78 13.02 12.80
N TYR A 265 1.86 13.63 11.60
CA TYR A 265 1.69 15.07 11.43
C TYR A 265 1.36 15.47 9.98
N GLY A 266 1.16 16.79 9.73
CA GLY A 266 0.93 17.31 8.39
C GLY A 266 -0.53 17.49 8.05
N GLY A 267 -0.90 17.10 6.84
CA GLY A 267 -2.28 17.12 6.34
C GLY A 267 -2.75 18.46 5.78
N GLU A 268 -1.86 19.44 5.68
CA GLU A 268 -2.17 20.73 5.07
C GLU A 268 -2.41 20.58 3.54
N GLY A 269 -3.30 21.42 3.02
CA GLY A 269 -3.52 21.55 1.59
C GLY A 269 -3.39 22.99 1.13
N TYR A 270 -3.33 23.23 -0.18
CA TYR A 270 -3.47 24.54 -0.77
C TYR A 270 -4.91 24.74 -1.26
N ASP A 271 -5.49 25.89 -0.90
CA ASP A 271 -6.81 26.34 -1.35
C ASP A 271 -7.99 25.42 -0.97
N GLN A 272 -7.72 24.19 -0.48
CA GLN A 272 -8.72 23.22 -0.01
C GLN A 272 -8.17 22.38 1.14
N ALA A 273 -9.02 22.09 2.13
CA ALA A 273 -8.67 21.21 3.25
C ALA A 273 -8.58 19.73 2.81
N ARG A 274 -7.54 19.04 3.26
CA ARG A 274 -7.47 17.58 3.13
C ARG A 274 -8.39 16.90 4.13
N LYS A 275 -8.97 15.76 3.75
CA LYS A 275 -9.93 14.97 4.53
C LYS A 275 -9.23 13.72 5.05
N ILE A 276 -9.07 13.59 6.37
CA ILE A 276 -8.26 12.53 6.97
C ILE A 276 -9.02 11.88 8.12
N ASN A 277 -9.15 10.57 8.09
CA ASN A 277 -9.59 9.75 9.22
C ASN A 277 -8.37 9.09 9.88
N MET A 278 -8.28 9.14 11.20
CA MET A 278 -7.33 8.38 12.01
C MET A 278 -8.13 7.57 13.04
N ILE A 279 -8.26 6.28 12.80
CA ILE A 279 -9.21 5.44 13.53
C ILE A 279 -8.53 4.17 14.04
N ASN A 280 -8.73 3.87 15.33
CA ASN A 280 -8.31 2.61 15.94
C ASN A 280 -6.82 2.27 15.71
N ASN A 281 -5.93 3.27 15.65
CA ASN A 281 -4.49 3.04 15.57
C ASN A 281 -3.88 2.88 16.96
N TYR A 282 -2.83 2.07 17.08
CA TYR A 282 -2.12 1.83 18.33
C TYR A 282 -0.79 2.58 18.35
N TYR A 283 -0.64 3.53 19.24
CA TYR A 283 0.59 4.31 19.43
C TYR A 283 1.31 3.84 20.69
N LYS A 284 2.51 3.28 20.53
CA LYS A 284 3.36 2.83 21.63
C LYS A 284 4.67 3.61 21.62
N TYR A 285 4.85 4.50 22.58
CA TYR A 285 6.13 5.19 22.71
C TYR A 285 7.24 4.19 23.03
N GLY A 286 8.45 4.49 22.57
CA GLY A 286 9.65 3.73 22.85
C GLY A 286 10.79 4.60 23.42
N PRO A 287 11.99 4.05 23.53
CA PRO A 287 13.14 4.74 24.11
C PRO A 287 13.54 6.04 23.39
N ALA A 288 13.36 6.15 22.06
CA ALA A 288 13.67 7.35 21.29
C ALA A 288 12.58 8.43 21.39
N THR A 289 11.38 8.07 21.81
CA THR A 289 10.21 8.95 21.76
C THR A 289 10.34 10.15 22.69
N SER A 290 10.32 11.36 22.12
CA SER A 290 10.42 12.61 22.86
C SER A 290 9.08 13.13 23.37
N LYS A 291 7.99 12.96 22.58
CA LYS A 291 6.63 13.42 22.90
C LYS A 291 5.69 12.22 23.00
N LYS A 292 5.66 11.60 24.18
CA LYS A 292 5.04 10.28 24.43
C LYS A 292 3.53 10.23 24.24
N THR A 293 2.84 11.36 24.41
CA THR A 293 1.37 11.45 24.35
C THR A 293 0.88 12.14 23.08
N ARG A 294 1.78 12.49 22.15
CA ARG A 294 1.38 13.15 20.91
C ARG A 294 0.89 12.11 19.89
N LEU A 295 -0.40 12.18 19.60
CA LEU A 295 -1.04 11.38 18.55
C LEU A 295 -0.80 12.01 17.18
N VAL A 296 -1.13 13.30 17.02
CA VAL A 296 -1.04 14.01 15.76
C VAL A 296 -0.63 15.47 15.95
N ASP A 297 0.10 16.01 14.97
CA ASP A 297 0.52 17.41 14.89
C ASP A 297 0.01 18.01 13.56
N PRO A 298 -1.25 18.49 13.48
CA PRO A 298 -1.78 19.09 12.26
C PRO A 298 -1.01 20.34 11.89
N THR A 299 -0.56 20.46 10.63
CA THR A 299 0.11 21.66 10.13
C THR A 299 -0.92 22.78 9.90
N VAL A 300 -0.75 23.91 10.58
CA VAL A 300 -1.63 25.08 10.50
C VAL A 300 -0.94 26.33 9.99
N SER A 301 0.39 26.27 9.82
CA SER A 301 1.20 27.37 9.25
C SER A 301 2.38 26.80 8.49
N CYS A 302 2.85 27.53 7.50
CA CYS A 302 3.99 27.13 6.68
C CYS A 302 4.88 28.34 6.42
N SER A 303 6.11 28.31 6.92
CA SER A 303 7.09 29.37 6.70
C SER A 303 7.76 29.34 5.31
N TYR A 304 7.57 28.26 4.58
CA TYR A 304 8.17 28.01 3.26
C TYR A 304 7.13 27.95 2.12
N CYS A 305 5.85 28.21 2.41
CA CYS A 305 4.80 28.29 1.42
C CYS A 305 4.75 29.72 0.88
N SER A 306 5.54 30.02 -0.16
CA SER A 306 5.73 31.39 -0.65
C SER A 306 5.20 31.66 -2.06
N ASP A 307 4.49 30.73 -2.66
CA ASP A 307 4.12 30.72 -4.08
C ASP A 307 2.70 31.23 -4.37
N GLY A 308 2.16 32.06 -3.47
CA GLY A 308 0.86 32.72 -3.66
C GLY A 308 -0.37 31.85 -3.33
N HIS A 309 -0.18 30.63 -2.89
CA HIS A 309 -1.27 29.76 -2.42
C HIS A 309 -1.58 29.97 -0.94
N THR A 310 -2.85 29.78 -0.56
CA THR A 310 -3.27 29.81 0.84
C THR A 310 -3.18 28.40 1.44
N LEU A 311 -2.38 28.27 2.50
CA LEU A 311 -2.35 27.02 3.28
C LEU A 311 -3.67 26.87 4.02
N ILE A 312 -4.33 25.73 3.80
CA ILE A 312 -5.54 25.32 4.51
C ILE A 312 -5.21 24.09 5.36
N PRO A 313 -5.40 24.15 6.69
CA PRO A 313 -5.21 22.97 7.55
C PRO A 313 -6.10 21.82 7.16
N GLY A 314 -5.59 20.59 7.28
CA GLY A 314 -6.38 19.39 7.07
C GLY A 314 -7.48 19.24 8.12
N LYS A 315 -8.57 18.59 7.74
CA LYS A 315 -9.69 18.23 8.62
C LYS A 315 -9.57 16.78 9.04
N PHE A 316 -9.31 16.56 10.32
CA PHE A 316 -9.10 15.25 10.91
C PHE A 316 -10.35 14.75 11.64
N TRP A 317 -10.68 13.47 11.42
CA TRP A 317 -11.56 12.70 12.29
C TRP A 317 -10.71 11.74 13.11
N LEU A 318 -10.70 11.92 14.45
CA LEU A 318 -9.92 11.11 15.38
C LEU A 318 -10.87 10.29 16.23
N ALA A 319 -10.76 8.95 16.19
CA ALA A 319 -11.62 8.06 16.99
C ALA A 319 -10.92 6.73 17.32
N GLY A 320 -11.08 6.25 18.54
CA GLY A 320 -10.65 4.91 18.95
C GLY A 320 -9.13 4.66 18.95
N ASN A 321 -8.31 5.69 18.73
CA ASN A 321 -6.86 5.51 18.78
C ASN A 321 -6.40 5.28 20.21
N TYR A 322 -5.57 4.27 20.42
CA TYR A 322 -5.00 3.91 21.70
C TYR A 322 -3.60 4.53 21.87
N MET A 323 -3.39 5.24 22.96
CA MET A 323 -2.08 5.78 23.32
C MET A 323 -1.53 5.03 24.54
N TYR A 324 -0.54 4.16 24.28
CA TYR A 324 0.11 3.40 25.36
C TYR A 324 0.60 4.33 26.48
N GLY A 325 0.23 4.00 27.72
CA GLY A 325 0.60 4.79 28.90
C GLY A 325 -0.09 6.12 29.08
N SER A 326 -1.18 6.41 28.31
CA SER A 326 -2.02 7.59 28.50
C SER A 326 -3.51 7.28 28.30
N THR A 327 -4.22 7.03 29.39
CA THR A 327 -5.68 6.87 29.39
C THR A 327 -6.40 8.14 28.93
N ASP A 328 -5.85 9.30 29.24
CA ASP A 328 -6.41 10.59 28.84
C ASP A 328 -6.50 10.76 27.33
N VAL A 329 -5.42 10.43 26.60
CA VAL A 329 -5.41 10.50 25.12
C VAL A 329 -6.21 9.36 24.51
N THR A 330 -6.21 8.17 25.12
CA THR A 330 -7.03 7.04 24.68
C THR A 330 -8.53 7.36 24.78
N ASN A 331 -8.96 7.95 25.88
CA ASN A 331 -10.37 8.30 26.09
C ASN A 331 -10.82 9.53 25.29
N ASP A 332 -9.91 10.46 25.02
CA ASP A 332 -10.15 11.65 24.21
C ASP A 332 -8.93 11.89 23.30
N ASN A 333 -9.01 11.42 22.06
CA ASN A 333 -7.89 11.49 21.12
C ASN A 333 -7.44 12.93 20.82
N TRP A 334 -8.31 13.93 20.99
CA TRP A 334 -7.95 15.33 20.79
C TRP A 334 -6.95 15.86 21.83
N LYS A 335 -6.85 15.23 23.01
CA LYS A 335 -5.79 15.54 23.99
C LYS A 335 -4.39 15.14 23.51
N GLY A 336 -4.29 14.29 22.50
CA GLY A 336 -3.04 13.93 21.82
C GLY A 336 -2.73 14.79 20.60
N SER A 337 -3.57 15.75 20.25
CA SER A 337 -3.33 16.70 19.15
C SER A 337 -2.67 17.98 19.67
N THR A 338 -1.71 18.50 18.90
CA THR A 338 -1.08 19.82 19.20
C THR A 338 -1.99 20.99 18.87
N VAL A 339 -2.99 20.78 18.00
CA VAL A 339 -3.99 21.78 17.60
C VAL A 339 -5.37 21.20 17.83
N THR A 340 -6.22 21.95 18.55
CA THR A 340 -7.56 21.47 18.95
C THR A 340 -8.69 22.42 18.51
N THR A 341 -8.38 23.38 17.63
CA THR A 341 -9.37 24.32 17.11
C THR A 341 -10.24 23.66 16.02
N ASP A 342 -11.40 24.23 15.76
CA ASP A 342 -12.31 23.78 14.70
C ASP A 342 -11.68 23.86 13.30
N ALA A 343 -10.57 24.60 13.15
CA ALA A 343 -9.82 24.65 11.89
C ALA A 343 -9.32 23.28 11.44
N VAL A 344 -9.02 22.36 12.39
CA VAL A 344 -8.48 21.03 12.10
C VAL A 344 -9.46 19.89 12.38
N LYS A 345 -10.61 20.16 13.02
CA LYS A 345 -11.58 19.12 13.37
C LYS A 345 -12.58 18.89 12.23
N ALA A 346 -12.78 17.62 11.87
CA ALA A 346 -13.93 17.19 11.10
C ALA A 346 -15.15 17.04 12.03
N SER A 347 -16.33 17.42 11.56
CA SER A 347 -17.59 17.28 12.33
C SER A 347 -18.11 15.84 12.35
N ALA A 348 -17.69 15.03 11.38
CA ALA A 348 -18.02 13.60 11.24
C ALA A 348 -16.90 12.88 10.49
N ARG A 349 -16.92 11.55 10.57
CA ARG A 349 -16.04 10.69 9.76
C ARG A 349 -16.26 10.97 8.28
N TRP A 350 -15.18 11.07 7.55
CA TRP A 350 -15.20 11.17 6.09
C TRP A 350 -15.54 9.80 5.49
N THR A 351 -16.66 9.68 4.81
CA THR A 351 -17.12 8.44 4.16
C THR A 351 -17.42 8.64 2.68
N GLU A 352 -17.82 9.86 2.30
CA GLU A 352 -18.09 10.19 0.90
C GLU A 352 -16.81 10.13 0.05
N GLY A 353 -16.83 9.35 -1.01
CA GLY A 353 -15.68 9.13 -1.89
C GLY A 353 -14.60 8.22 -1.31
N LEU A 354 -14.93 7.48 -0.24
CA LEU A 354 -14.05 6.52 0.41
C LEU A 354 -14.62 5.10 0.32
N THR A 355 -13.80 4.17 -0.10
CA THR A 355 -14.07 2.74 0.01
C THR A 355 -13.71 2.28 1.42
N MET A 356 -14.71 2.17 2.28
CA MET A 356 -14.55 1.76 3.67
C MET A 356 -13.97 0.36 3.78
N LEU A 357 -13.21 0.11 4.84
CA LEU A 357 -12.78 -1.24 5.19
C LEU A 357 -14.00 -2.13 5.47
N SER A 358 -13.90 -3.39 5.09
CA SER A 358 -14.96 -4.39 5.31
C SER A 358 -15.18 -4.69 6.80
N SER A 359 -14.12 -4.54 7.60
CA SER A 359 -14.15 -4.64 9.06
C SER A 359 -13.06 -3.77 9.69
N GLU A 360 -13.33 -3.27 10.88
CA GLU A 360 -12.35 -2.52 11.68
C GLU A 360 -12.18 -3.23 13.02
N GLN A 361 -10.94 -3.33 13.46
CA GLN A 361 -10.57 -3.87 14.76
C GLN A 361 -10.48 -2.74 15.80
N THR A 362 -10.55 -3.06 17.11
CA THR A 362 -10.06 -2.12 18.11
C THR A 362 -8.54 -1.91 17.94
N ALA A 363 -8.00 -0.83 18.47
CA ALA A 363 -6.57 -0.57 18.38
C ALA A 363 -5.72 -1.70 18.99
N GLU A 364 -6.19 -2.30 20.10
CA GLU A 364 -5.53 -3.42 20.77
C GLU A 364 -5.57 -4.71 19.94
N GLN A 365 -6.70 -4.99 19.29
CA GLN A 365 -6.80 -6.13 18.37
C GLN A 365 -5.88 -5.92 17.15
N ALA A 366 -5.86 -4.70 16.59
CA ALA A 366 -4.98 -4.33 15.50
C ALA A 366 -3.50 -4.49 15.88
N TYR A 367 -3.11 -4.13 17.11
CA TYR A 367 -1.75 -4.32 17.60
C TYR A 367 -1.30 -5.78 17.49
N GLU A 368 -2.12 -6.72 17.95
CA GLU A 368 -1.79 -8.14 17.86
C GLU A 368 -1.82 -8.67 16.42
N THR A 369 -2.80 -8.24 15.63
CA THR A 369 -2.91 -8.61 14.21
C THR A 369 -1.70 -8.13 13.42
N VAL A 370 -1.31 -6.88 13.56
CA VAL A 370 -0.15 -6.30 12.85
C VAL A 370 1.14 -7.03 13.22
N LEU A 371 1.39 -7.24 14.51
CA LEU A 371 2.61 -7.92 14.95
C LEU A 371 2.67 -9.39 14.54
N SER A 372 1.53 -10.06 14.39
CA SER A 372 1.49 -11.46 13.97
C SER A 372 1.50 -11.64 12.45
N LYS A 373 0.81 -10.78 11.69
CA LYS A 373 0.52 -11.02 10.27
C LYS A 373 1.22 -10.06 9.30
N ALA A 374 1.51 -8.81 9.68
CA ALA A 374 2.06 -7.83 8.76
C ALA A 374 3.54 -8.05 8.41
N GLY A 375 4.01 -7.34 7.37
CA GLY A 375 5.33 -7.50 6.77
C GLY A 375 5.38 -8.68 5.79
N CYS A 376 6.56 -9.02 5.30
CA CYS A 376 6.78 -10.21 4.46
C CYS A 376 6.67 -11.49 5.33
N SER A 377 5.46 -11.73 5.84
CA SER A 377 5.20 -12.65 6.96
C SER A 377 5.09 -14.12 6.55
N LEU A 378 5.05 -14.43 5.25
CA LEU A 378 5.07 -15.81 4.78
C LEU A 378 6.36 -16.54 5.21
N SER A 379 7.50 -15.84 5.14
CA SER A 379 8.78 -16.25 5.74
C SER A 379 9.43 -14.99 6.33
N ARG A 380 9.21 -14.75 7.64
CA ARG A 380 9.70 -13.54 8.31
C ARG A 380 11.19 -13.66 8.60
N ASP A 381 12.00 -12.71 8.12
CA ASP A 381 13.44 -12.71 8.37
C ASP A 381 13.82 -12.25 9.80
N VAL A 382 15.11 -12.33 10.13
CA VAL A 382 15.62 -11.97 11.46
C VAL A 382 15.41 -10.50 11.82
N ILE A 383 15.37 -9.61 10.82
CA ILE A 383 15.16 -8.16 11.02
C ILE A 383 13.72 -7.92 11.48
N ASP A 384 12.74 -8.39 10.69
CA ASP A 384 11.33 -8.23 11.01
C ASP A 384 10.98 -8.94 12.32
N THR A 385 11.56 -10.12 12.58
CA THR A 385 11.38 -10.87 13.82
C THR A 385 11.90 -10.08 15.04
N ARG A 386 13.08 -9.49 14.93
CA ARG A 386 13.66 -8.65 16.00
C ARG A 386 12.76 -7.45 16.28
N ILE A 387 12.34 -6.73 15.24
CA ILE A 387 11.48 -5.53 15.39
C ILE A 387 10.16 -5.88 16.09
N VAL A 388 9.53 -7.00 15.73
CA VAL A 388 8.32 -7.47 16.44
C VAL A 388 8.60 -7.69 17.94
N GLY A 389 9.73 -8.29 18.29
CA GLY A 389 10.17 -8.46 19.69
C GLY A 389 10.37 -7.12 20.39
N GLU A 390 11.04 -6.18 19.75
CA GLU A 390 11.30 -4.84 20.29
C GLU A 390 9.98 -4.06 20.53
N VAL A 391 9.04 -4.15 19.60
CA VAL A 391 7.71 -3.53 19.75
C VAL A 391 6.96 -4.16 20.92
N ARG A 392 6.94 -5.50 21.05
CA ARG A 392 6.27 -6.19 22.15
C ARG A 392 6.85 -5.81 23.51
N GLU A 393 8.16 -5.79 23.62
CA GLU A 393 8.87 -5.52 24.88
C GLU A 393 9.00 -4.02 25.20
N GLY A 394 8.76 -3.12 24.24
CA GLY A 394 8.96 -1.69 24.41
C GLY A 394 10.44 -1.29 24.49
N LYS A 395 11.32 -2.03 23.79
CA LYS A 395 12.79 -1.91 23.84
C LYS A 395 13.38 -1.58 22.48
N TYR A 396 14.69 -1.55 22.42
CA TYR A 396 15.51 -1.50 21.21
C TYR A 396 16.76 -2.34 21.41
N THR A 397 17.37 -2.81 20.32
CA THR A 397 18.60 -3.63 20.37
C THR A 397 19.81 -2.82 19.95
N TYR A 398 19.70 -1.96 18.92
CA TYR A 398 20.83 -1.32 18.28
C TYR A 398 20.80 0.21 18.36
N ASN A 399 21.97 0.81 18.21
CA ASN A 399 22.17 2.24 18.02
C ASN A 399 22.85 2.48 16.67
N GLY A 400 22.75 3.70 16.15
CA GLY A 400 23.42 4.10 14.93
C GLY A 400 24.92 4.41 15.15
N SER A 401 25.74 4.03 14.17
CA SER A 401 27.19 4.23 14.15
C SER A 401 27.62 5.69 14.04
N ASN A 402 26.75 6.56 13.48
CA ASN A 402 27.00 8.00 13.34
C ASN A 402 26.37 8.84 14.47
N GLY A 403 26.05 8.18 15.61
CA GLY A 403 25.56 8.82 16.84
C GLY A 403 24.03 8.92 16.94
N SER A 404 23.26 8.19 16.16
CA SER A 404 21.86 7.92 16.46
C SER A 404 21.78 6.88 17.58
N THR A 405 20.74 6.94 18.39
CA THR A 405 20.58 6.10 19.60
C THR A 405 19.16 5.63 19.78
N LYS A 406 18.96 4.69 20.73
CA LYS A 406 17.64 4.28 21.20
C LYS A 406 16.78 3.62 20.11
N GLY A 407 17.38 2.82 19.25
CA GLY A 407 16.70 2.12 18.16
C GLY A 407 16.65 2.89 16.84
N LEU A 408 17.12 4.14 16.79
CA LEU A 408 17.35 4.85 15.53
C LEU A 408 18.75 4.49 15.03
N ILE A 409 18.86 4.06 13.80
CA ILE A 409 20.09 3.58 13.16
C ILE A 409 20.55 4.51 12.03
N ASP A 410 21.78 4.37 11.60
CA ASP A 410 22.43 5.23 10.61
C ASP A 410 22.85 4.47 9.34
N SER A 411 23.05 3.15 9.45
CA SER A 411 23.44 2.25 8.37
C SER A 411 22.88 0.85 8.60
N PRO A 412 22.64 0.04 7.57
CA PRO A 412 22.28 -1.37 7.73
C PRO A 412 23.31 -2.17 8.54
N SER A 413 24.59 -1.77 8.48
CA SER A 413 25.65 -2.42 9.24
C SER A 413 25.50 -2.31 10.76
N ASP A 414 24.75 -1.31 11.25
CA ASP A 414 24.45 -1.13 12.67
C ASP A 414 23.64 -2.29 13.25
N VAL A 415 22.88 -2.98 12.40
CA VAL A 415 22.00 -4.11 12.76
C VAL A 415 22.47 -5.44 12.17
N GLY A 416 23.72 -5.53 11.72
CA GLY A 416 24.30 -6.75 11.14
C GLY A 416 24.19 -6.86 9.62
N GLY A 417 23.63 -5.86 8.93
CA GLY A 417 23.50 -5.83 7.46
C GLY A 417 22.39 -6.70 6.92
N TYR A 418 22.45 -7.00 5.62
CA TYR A 418 21.46 -7.82 4.95
C TYR A 418 21.53 -9.26 5.41
N PRO A 419 20.43 -9.85 5.92
CA PRO A 419 20.42 -11.26 6.28
C PRO A 419 20.55 -12.13 5.04
N THR A 420 21.21 -13.27 5.20
CA THR A 420 21.18 -14.33 4.19
C THR A 420 19.79 -14.92 4.17
N LEU A 421 19.12 -14.84 3.01
CA LEU A 421 17.87 -15.52 2.77
C LEU A 421 18.15 -16.93 2.25
N ASN A 422 17.56 -17.94 2.88
CA ASN A 422 17.76 -19.32 2.46
C ASN A 422 17.15 -19.53 1.07
N ALA A 423 17.95 -20.10 0.17
CA ALA A 423 17.48 -20.51 -1.12
C ALA A 423 16.52 -21.70 -0.99
N GLY A 424 15.44 -21.67 -1.72
CA GLY A 424 14.57 -22.82 -1.94
C GLY A 424 14.70 -23.28 -3.39
N THR A 425 14.09 -24.43 -3.69
CA THR A 425 13.93 -24.91 -5.05
C THR A 425 12.52 -24.57 -5.51
N ALA A 426 12.39 -23.88 -6.64
CA ALA A 426 11.09 -23.66 -7.25
C ALA A 426 10.48 -25.02 -7.65
N PRO A 427 9.20 -25.23 -7.44
CA PRO A 427 8.53 -26.41 -7.95
C PRO A 427 8.59 -26.45 -9.49
N THR A 428 8.46 -27.64 -10.07
CA THR A 428 8.42 -27.81 -11.54
C THR A 428 7.13 -27.17 -12.06
N ASP A 429 7.26 -26.38 -13.12
CA ASP A 429 6.19 -25.73 -13.87
C ASP A 429 6.56 -25.90 -15.36
N THR A 430 5.99 -26.91 -15.99
CA THR A 430 6.44 -27.40 -17.32
C THR A 430 6.04 -26.45 -18.44
N ASP A 431 4.86 -25.86 -18.40
CA ASP A 431 4.35 -24.96 -19.44
C ASP A 431 4.54 -23.48 -19.11
N ARG A 432 5.08 -23.19 -17.89
CA ARG A 432 5.49 -21.86 -17.42
C ARG A 432 4.34 -20.87 -17.31
N ASP A 433 3.20 -21.33 -16.85
CA ASP A 433 2.03 -20.50 -16.58
C ASP A 433 1.94 -19.97 -15.15
N GLY A 434 2.92 -20.34 -14.30
CA GLY A 434 3.08 -19.90 -12.92
C GLY A 434 2.41 -20.82 -11.90
N MET A 435 1.86 -21.94 -12.33
CA MET A 435 1.31 -22.99 -11.47
C MET A 435 2.23 -24.22 -11.51
N PRO A 436 2.54 -24.86 -10.37
CA PRO A 436 3.34 -26.07 -10.37
C PRO A 436 2.60 -27.28 -10.95
N ASP A 437 3.30 -28.14 -11.70
CA ASP A 437 2.78 -29.39 -12.27
C ASP A 437 1.98 -30.23 -11.24
N GLU A 438 2.52 -30.37 -10.03
CA GLU A 438 1.89 -31.15 -8.96
C GLU A 438 0.57 -30.51 -8.48
N TRP A 439 0.52 -29.18 -8.44
CA TRP A 439 -0.69 -28.45 -8.06
C TRP A 439 -1.75 -28.56 -9.16
N GLU A 440 -1.36 -28.48 -10.43
CA GLU A 440 -2.25 -28.62 -11.58
C GLU A 440 -2.84 -30.03 -11.65
N ASP A 441 -1.99 -31.06 -11.54
CA ASP A 441 -2.43 -32.47 -11.49
C ASP A 441 -3.45 -32.68 -10.34
N ALA A 442 -3.23 -32.07 -9.18
CA ALA A 442 -4.13 -32.16 -8.03
C ALA A 442 -5.48 -31.41 -8.22
N ASN A 443 -5.51 -30.42 -9.10
CA ASN A 443 -6.70 -29.60 -9.37
C ASN A 443 -7.36 -29.91 -10.74
N GLY A 444 -6.87 -30.94 -11.45
CA GLY A 444 -7.44 -31.40 -12.73
C GLY A 444 -7.19 -30.44 -13.89
N LEU A 445 -6.07 -29.70 -13.85
CA LEU A 445 -5.58 -28.85 -14.92
C LEU A 445 -4.53 -29.57 -15.77
N ASP A 446 -4.17 -29.00 -16.90
CA ASP A 446 -3.21 -29.61 -17.84
C ASP A 446 -1.86 -28.89 -17.79
N LYS A 447 -0.90 -29.45 -17.07
CA LYS A 447 0.48 -28.93 -16.92
C LYS A 447 1.30 -28.76 -18.19
N TYR A 448 0.71 -29.01 -19.36
CA TYR A 448 1.29 -28.78 -20.68
C TYR A 448 0.54 -27.69 -21.46
N ALA A 449 -0.46 -27.03 -20.85
CA ALA A 449 -1.35 -26.10 -21.54
C ALA A 449 -1.42 -24.73 -20.87
N SER A 450 -0.38 -23.92 -20.98
CA SER A 450 -0.24 -22.59 -20.33
C SER A 450 -1.42 -21.60 -20.52
N ALA A 451 -2.41 -21.98 -21.30
CA ALA A 451 -3.63 -21.19 -21.47
C ALA A 451 -4.61 -21.35 -20.33
N ASP A 452 -4.54 -22.47 -19.59
CA ASP A 452 -5.51 -22.77 -18.54
C ASP A 452 -5.28 -21.97 -17.26
N GLY A 453 -4.06 -21.46 -17.00
CA GLY A 453 -3.79 -20.50 -15.95
C GLY A 453 -4.59 -19.20 -16.06
N LYS A 454 -5.08 -18.85 -17.26
CA LYS A 454 -5.82 -17.62 -17.52
C LYS A 454 -7.33 -17.74 -17.47
N ILE A 455 -7.86 -18.96 -17.39
CA ILE A 455 -9.28 -19.22 -17.37
C ILE A 455 -9.84 -19.37 -15.95
N TYR A 456 -11.15 -19.45 -15.81
CA TYR A 456 -11.88 -19.37 -14.54
C TYR A 456 -12.59 -20.69 -14.24
N THR A 457 -11.86 -21.84 -14.27
CA THR A 457 -12.46 -23.14 -14.05
C THR A 457 -12.58 -23.53 -12.58
N LEU A 458 -11.63 -23.06 -11.75
CA LEU A 458 -11.60 -23.37 -10.32
C LEU A 458 -12.40 -22.37 -9.47
N ASP A 459 -12.47 -21.12 -9.92
CA ASP A 459 -13.23 -20.05 -9.27
C ASP A 459 -13.88 -19.14 -10.32
N LYS A 460 -15.09 -18.61 -10.02
CA LYS A 460 -15.80 -17.72 -10.94
C LYS A 460 -15.25 -16.28 -11.02
N ASN A 461 -14.48 -15.87 -10.02
CA ASN A 461 -13.97 -14.50 -9.87
C ASN A 461 -12.46 -14.42 -10.16
N TYR A 462 -11.71 -15.51 -9.92
CA TYR A 462 -10.26 -15.55 -10.03
C TYR A 462 -9.84 -16.53 -11.12
N THR A 463 -8.81 -16.17 -11.88
CA THR A 463 -8.17 -17.11 -12.82
C THR A 463 -7.55 -18.27 -12.05
N ASN A 464 -7.29 -19.41 -12.70
CA ASN A 464 -6.68 -20.56 -12.05
C ASN A 464 -5.33 -20.19 -11.41
N LEU A 465 -4.51 -19.38 -12.10
CA LEU A 465 -3.28 -18.84 -11.53
C LEU A 465 -3.56 -18.02 -10.24
N GLU A 466 -4.57 -17.16 -10.24
CA GLU A 466 -4.90 -16.38 -9.04
C GLU A 466 -5.40 -17.28 -7.90
N VAL A 467 -6.12 -18.37 -8.20
CA VAL A 467 -6.52 -19.37 -7.19
C VAL A 467 -5.28 -20.00 -6.56
N TYR A 468 -4.30 -20.39 -7.37
CA TYR A 468 -3.01 -20.89 -6.86
C TYR A 468 -2.30 -19.84 -5.99
N LEU A 469 -2.09 -18.64 -6.49
CA LEU A 469 -1.41 -17.55 -5.78
C LEU A 469 -2.08 -17.20 -4.44
N ASN A 470 -3.41 -17.23 -4.39
CA ASN A 470 -4.18 -16.98 -3.18
C ASN A 470 -4.09 -18.14 -2.20
N GLY A 471 -4.02 -19.37 -2.70
CA GLY A 471 -3.83 -20.58 -1.89
C GLY A 471 -2.52 -20.59 -1.10
N LEU A 472 -1.44 -20.04 -1.67
CA LEU A 472 -0.13 -19.93 -1.00
C LEU A 472 -0.17 -19.14 0.31
N VAL A 473 -1.14 -18.26 0.48
CA VAL A 473 -1.22 -17.30 1.60
C VAL A 473 -2.55 -17.35 2.36
N GLN A 474 -3.39 -18.35 2.09
CA GLN A 474 -4.75 -18.43 2.65
C GLN A 474 -4.78 -18.44 4.19
N ASN A 475 -3.72 -18.92 4.84
CA ASN A 475 -3.63 -18.98 6.30
C ASN A 475 -3.34 -17.62 6.98
N LEU A 476 -3.11 -16.58 6.20
CA LEU A 476 -2.81 -15.22 6.70
C LEU A 476 -4.06 -14.33 6.79
N PHE A 477 -5.15 -14.70 6.14
CA PHE A 477 -6.41 -13.96 6.10
C PHE A 477 -7.52 -14.55 6.96
#